data_5feba78978703119a6913f7717bd2d69
#
_entry.id   5feba78978703119a6913f7717bd2d69
#
_cell.length_a   1.000
_cell.length_b   1.000
_cell.length_c   1.000
_cell.angle_alpha   90.00
_cell.angle_beta   90.00
_cell.angle_gamma   90.00
#
_symmetry.space_group_name_H-M   'P 1'
#
loop_
_entity.id
_entity.type
_entity.pdbx_description
1 polymer ?
#
loop_
_entity_poly.entity_id
_entity_poly.type
_entity_poly.pdbx_seq_one_letter_code
_entity_poly.pdbx_strand_id
1 'polypeptide(L)'
;MLKTIFKTFGVTCMGLCLVIPTNVYANNYTCWDYVGKKFNLDPWLLLSIALTESSFQNGIKSKNSNGSYDLGLMQINTIHKNFFEKRGLSQYELQYDSCKNVIAAGVLLRQSINKYGYNIDGIGGYHSNTPKLRRAYGNKVIKNYNSLVNMYFVNKEPFSFERHREISRNKKYKKNNNQNIVQQVNYQPQYNYQNVQPVSYEYSGNSMVLTKTKQ
;
A
#
# COMPACT_ATOMS: atom_id res chain seq x y z
N MET A 1 58.04 57.65 17.56
CA MET A 1 57.53 56.39 18.16
C MET A 1 55.97 56.42 18.05
N LEU A 2 55.42 55.80 17.05
CA LEU A 2 53.99 55.77 16.83
C LEU A 2 53.52 54.38 17.24
N LYS A 3 52.63 54.29 18.26
CA LYS A 3 51.99 53.04 18.67
C LYS A 3 50.64 52.95 17.99
N THR A 4 50.49 52.04 17.06
CA THR A 4 49.28 51.69 16.34
C THR A 4 48.43 50.74 17.21
N ILE A 5 47.22 51.16 17.56
CA ILE A 5 46.23 50.36 18.30
C ILE A 5 45.35 49.66 17.30
N PHE A 6 45.44 48.35 17.15
CA PHE A 6 44.48 47.51 16.39
C PHE A 6 43.25 47.22 17.27
N LYS A 7 42.10 47.77 16.90
CA LYS A 7 40.80 47.37 17.44
C LYS A 7 40.31 46.16 16.63
N THR A 8 40.26 45.01 17.26
CA THR A 8 39.61 43.81 16.72
C THR A 8 38.11 43.94 16.94
N PHE A 9 37.37 44.03 15.82
CA PHE A 9 35.90 43.86 15.83
C PHE A 9 35.58 42.36 15.80
N GLY A 10 35.09 41.86 16.92
CA GLY A 10 34.54 40.53 17.01
C GLY A 10 33.12 40.49 16.39
N VAL A 11 32.98 39.88 15.23
CA VAL A 11 31.66 39.57 14.65
C VAL A 11 31.19 38.27 15.28
N THR A 12 30.27 38.37 16.24
CA THR A 12 29.52 37.23 16.77
C THR A 12 28.45 36.85 15.78
N CYS A 13 28.70 35.82 14.96
CA CYS A 13 27.75 35.21 14.10
C CYS A 13 26.78 34.35 14.95
N MET A 14 25.63 34.94 15.34
CA MET A 14 24.57 34.24 16.03
C MET A 14 23.84 33.39 14.97
N GLY A 15 24.33 32.15 14.79
CA GLY A 15 23.69 31.15 13.91
C GLY A 15 22.33 30.77 14.46
N LEU A 16 21.28 31.34 13.84
CA LEU A 16 19.90 30.92 14.07
C LEU A 16 19.74 29.50 13.49
N CYS A 17 19.89 28.49 14.34
CA CYS A 17 19.64 27.10 13.97
C CYS A 17 18.12 26.96 13.80
N LEU A 18 17.64 27.13 12.56
CA LEU A 18 16.25 26.78 12.19
C LEU A 18 16.12 25.25 12.33
N VAL A 19 15.62 24.81 13.47
CA VAL A 19 15.16 23.43 13.65
C VAL A 19 13.90 23.29 12.80
N ILE A 20 14.07 22.80 11.57
CA ILE A 20 12.94 22.40 10.72
C ILE A 20 12.37 21.13 11.37
N PRO A 21 11.12 21.13 11.82
CA PRO A 21 10.50 19.91 12.32
C PRO A 21 10.43 18.93 11.15
N THR A 22 11.27 17.90 11.17
CA THR A 22 11.14 16.76 10.25
C THR A 22 9.88 16.03 10.62
N ASN A 23 8.82 16.26 9.84
CA ASN A 23 7.55 15.58 10.02
C ASN A 23 7.74 14.05 9.95
N VAL A 24 7.53 13.39 11.08
CA VAL A 24 7.62 11.94 11.30
C VAL A 24 6.52 11.15 10.56
N TYR A 25 5.83 11.75 9.60
CA TYR A 25 4.79 11.07 8.79
C TYR A 25 5.34 10.19 7.65
N ALA A 26 6.66 10.09 7.51
CA ALA A 26 7.30 9.53 6.30
C ALA A 26 7.27 7.98 6.17
N ASN A 27 7.15 7.21 7.28
CA ASN A 27 7.52 5.78 7.20
C ASN A 27 6.47 4.85 6.59
N ASN A 28 5.17 5.16 6.64
CA ASN A 28 4.15 4.28 6.05
C ASN A 28 3.85 4.61 4.58
N TYR A 29 3.97 5.88 4.19
CA TYR A 29 3.76 6.31 2.81
C TYR A 29 4.86 5.80 1.88
N THR A 30 6.11 5.83 2.34
CA THR A 30 7.28 5.35 1.58
C THR A 30 7.22 3.87 1.23
N CYS A 31 6.61 3.01 2.05
CA CYS A 31 6.46 1.59 1.74
C CYS A 31 5.46 1.35 0.61
N TRP A 32 4.31 2.02 0.61
CA TRP A 32 3.31 1.93 -0.46
C TRP A 32 3.86 2.40 -1.80
N ASP A 33 4.57 3.54 -1.80
CA ASP A 33 5.23 4.07 -2.99
C ASP A 33 6.34 3.16 -3.50
N TYR A 34 7.16 2.63 -2.58
CA TYR A 34 8.21 1.67 -2.92
C TYR A 34 7.62 0.43 -3.61
N VAL A 35 6.57 -0.16 -3.04
CA VAL A 35 5.91 -1.35 -3.59
C VAL A 35 5.20 -1.01 -4.90
N GLY A 36 4.55 0.14 -4.97
CA GLY A 36 3.94 0.64 -6.20
C GLY A 36 4.92 0.74 -7.34
N LYS A 37 6.07 1.39 -7.13
CA LYS A 37 7.14 1.51 -8.12
C LYS A 37 7.75 0.15 -8.47
N LYS A 38 8.07 -0.66 -7.46
CA LYS A 38 8.72 -1.97 -7.64
C LYS A 38 7.89 -2.93 -8.48
N PHE A 39 6.58 -2.95 -8.29
CA PHE A 39 5.68 -3.89 -8.96
C PHE A 39 4.80 -3.22 -10.04
N ASN A 40 5.04 -1.95 -10.34
CA ASN A 40 4.23 -1.14 -11.26
C ASN A 40 2.72 -1.22 -10.91
N LEU A 41 2.42 -0.91 -9.65
CA LEU A 41 1.08 -0.91 -9.06
C LEU A 41 0.75 0.49 -8.56
N ASP A 42 -0.53 0.85 -8.61
CA ASP A 42 -1.00 2.07 -7.97
C ASP A 42 -0.94 1.92 -6.44
N PRO A 43 -0.23 2.80 -5.71
CA PRO A 43 -0.20 2.79 -4.25
C PRO A 43 -1.60 2.89 -3.61
N TRP A 44 -2.53 3.63 -4.22
CA TRP A 44 -3.91 3.74 -3.76
C TRP A 44 -4.69 2.44 -3.93
N LEU A 45 -4.36 1.64 -4.95
CA LEU A 45 -4.91 0.30 -5.10
C LEU A 45 -4.44 -0.62 -3.98
N LEU A 46 -3.16 -0.57 -3.61
CA LEU A 46 -2.63 -1.34 -2.47
C LEU A 46 -3.30 -0.93 -1.15
N LEU A 47 -3.48 0.39 -0.91
CA LEU A 47 -4.22 0.91 0.24
C LEU A 47 -5.68 0.42 0.24
N SER A 48 -6.31 0.35 -0.92
CA SER A 48 -7.70 -0.11 -1.06
C SER A 48 -7.85 -1.60 -0.76
N ILE A 49 -6.83 -2.41 -1.09
CA ILE A 49 -6.76 -3.82 -0.70
C ILE A 49 -6.58 -3.93 0.80
N ALA A 50 -5.66 -3.19 1.42
CA ALA A 50 -5.48 -3.20 2.88
C ALA A 50 -6.76 -2.80 3.64
N LEU A 51 -7.50 -1.80 3.14
CA LEU A 51 -8.80 -1.42 3.67
C LEU A 51 -9.82 -2.56 3.53
N THR A 52 -9.79 -3.28 2.41
CA THR A 52 -10.69 -4.40 2.12
C THR A 52 -10.42 -5.61 3.00
N GLU A 53 -9.15 -5.93 3.23
CA GLU A 53 -8.69 -7.13 3.92
C GLU A 53 -8.77 -7.00 5.45
N SER A 54 -8.22 -5.93 5.98
CA SER A 54 -8.02 -5.81 7.43
C SER A 54 -8.59 -4.52 8.03
N SER A 55 -9.14 -3.61 7.22
CA SER A 55 -9.42 -2.23 7.66
C SER A 55 -8.16 -1.56 8.24
N PHE A 56 -7.01 -1.78 7.62
CA PHE A 56 -5.69 -1.30 8.04
C PHE A 56 -5.22 -1.83 9.41
N GLN A 57 -5.68 -2.99 9.86
CA GLN A 57 -5.21 -3.59 11.09
C GLN A 57 -3.95 -4.44 10.82
N ASN A 58 -2.84 -4.08 11.47
CA ASN A 58 -1.62 -4.86 11.43
C ASN A 58 -1.66 -6.01 12.45
N GLY A 59 -0.84 -7.05 12.22
CA GLY A 59 -0.64 -8.17 13.16
C GLY A 59 -1.80 -9.14 13.28
N ILE A 60 -2.94 -8.90 12.61
CA ILE A 60 -4.09 -9.80 12.68
C ILE A 60 -3.80 -11.14 12.00
N LYS A 61 -4.46 -12.19 12.47
CA LYS A 61 -4.41 -13.54 11.93
C LYS A 61 -5.82 -14.10 11.89
N SER A 62 -6.28 -14.46 10.71
CA SER A 62 -7.62 -15.03 10.48
C SER A 62 -7.52 -16.49 10.07
N LYS A 63 -8.32 -17.36 10.66
CA LYS A 63 -8.34 -18.80 10.32
C LYS A 63 -9.38 -19.07 9.24
N ASN A 64 -9.00 -19.81 8.22
CA ASN A 64 -9.87 -20.25 7.14
C ASN A 64 -10.44 -21.65 7.41
N SER A 65 -11.54 -21.99 6.76
CA SER A 65 -12.22 -23.30 6.90
C SER A 65 -11.34 -24.48 6.47
N ASN A 66 -10.40 -24.25 5.55
CA ASN A 66 -9.43 -25.27 5.08
C ASN A 66 -8.19 -25.41 5.99
N GLY A 67 -8.19 -24.76 7.17
CA GLY A 67 -7.09 -24.81 8.12
C GLY A 67 -5.93 -23.83 7.84
N SER A 68 -5.92 -23.14 6.70
CA SER A 68 -4.96 -22.07 6.44
C SER A 68 -5.24 -20.82 7.27
N TYR A 69 -4.29 -19.88 7.29
CA TYR A 69 -4.45 -18.60 7.94
C TYR A 69 -4.13 -17.47 6.97
N ASP A 70 -4.81 -16.35 7.16
CA ASP A 70 -4.49 -15.09 6.50
C ASP A 70 -3.77 -14.18 7.50
N LEU A 71 -2.62 -13.61 7.08
CA LEU A 71 -1.66 -12.95 7.97
C LEU A 71 -1.53 -11.47 7.66
N GLY A 72 -1.59 -10.66 8.70
CA GLY A 72 -1.22 -9.24 8.70
C GLY A 72 -2.17 -8.32 7.94
N LEU A 73 -1.66 -7.14 7.64
CA LEU A 73 -2.38 -6.02 7.06
C LEU A 73 -3.09 -6.35 5.73
N MET A 74 -2.43 -7.11 4.87
CA MET A 74 -2.88 -7.50 3.52
C MET A 74 -3.47 -8.90 3.48
N GLN A 75 -3.62 -9.58 4.64
CA GLN A 75 -4.18 -10.92 4.79
C GLN A 75 -3.53 -11.95 3.85
N ILE A 76 -2.19 -12.06 3.92
CA ILE A 76 -1.44 -13.03 3.12
C ILE A 76 -1.74 -14.45 3.60
N ASN A 77 -2.29 -15.29 2.72
CA ASN A 77 -2.66 -16.65 3.06
C ASN A 77 -1.44 -17.57 3.23
N THR A 78 -1.44 -18.40 4.26
CA THR A 78 -0.36 -19.35 4.57
C THR A 78 -0.19 -20.47 3.53
N ILE A 79 -1.11 -20.63 2.57
CA ILE A 79 -0.87 -21.50 1.39
C ILE A 79 0.36 -21.06 0.60
N HIS A 80 0.73 -19.77 0.68
CA HIS A 80 1.93 -19.20 0.05
C HIS A 80 3.18 -19.29 0.94
N LYS A 81 3.12 -19.98 2.11
CA LYS A 81 4.23 -20.08 3.08
C LYS A 81 5.55 -20.47 2.39
N ASN A 82 5.58 -21.62 1.72
CA ASN A 82 6.81 -22.13 1.09
C ASN A 82 7.35 -21.18 0.01
N PHE A 83 6.45 -20.47 -0.69
CA PHE A 83 6.84 -19.49 -1.70
C PHE A 83 7.56 -18.30 -1.06
N PHE A 84 7.07 -17.79 0.06
CA PHE A 84 7.65 -16.62 0.72
C PHE A 84 8.85 -16.98 1.59
N GLU A 85 8.86 -18.12 2.29
CA GLU A 85 10.01 -18.57 3.09
C GLU A 85 11.26 -18.81 2.24
N LYS A 86 11.12 -19.42 1.05
CA LYS A 86 12.23 -19.54 0.07
C LYS A 86 12.77 -18.19 -0.38
N ARG A 87 12.07 -17.09 -0.10
CA ARG A 87 12.42 -15.69 -0.43
C ARG A 87 12.78 -14.86 0.79
N GLY A 88 13.05 -15.51 1.91
CA GLY A 88 13.48 -14.87 3.15
C GLY A 88 12.36 -14.12 3.88
N LEU A 89 11.09 -14.44 3.62
CA LEU A 89 9.95 -13.87 4.33
C LEU A 89 9.27 -14.95 5.18
N SER A 90 9.49 -14.89 6.49
CA SER A 90 8.87 -15.78 7.47
C SER A 90 7.39 -15.44 7.68
N GLN A 91 6.61 -16.40 8.20
CA GLN A 91 5.22 -16.14 8.59
C GLN A 91 5.10 -15.08 9.69
N TYR A 92 6.08 -15.01 10.61
CA TYR A 92 6.13 -13.97 11.63
C TYR A 92 6.23 -12.57 11.00
N GLU A 93 7.14 -12.39 10.04
CA GLU A 93 7.29 -11.13 9.32
C GLU A 93 6.04 -10.79 8.50
N LEU A 94 5.45 -11.78 7.82
CA LEU A 94 4.19 -11.59 7.09
C LEU A 94 3.04 -11.18 8.02
N GLN A 95 3.07 -11.55 9.29
CA GLN A 95 2.03 -11.16 10.23
C GLN A 95 2.28 -9.76 10.83
N TYR A 96 3.52 -9.47 11.27
CA TYR A 96 3.81 -8.33 12.14
C TYR A 96 4.56 -7.18 11.47
N ASP A 97 5.27 -7.42 10.37
CA ASP A 97 5.94 -6.37 9.59
C ASP A 97 5.04 -5.90 8.46
N SER A 98 4.43 -4.73 8.64
CA SER A 98 3.48 -4.16 7.67
C SER A 98 4.11 -3.98 6.29
N CYS A 99 5.37 -3.54 6.21
CA CYS A 99 6.00 -3.29 4.92
C CYS A 99 6.32 -4.58 4.18
N LYS A 100 6.84 -5.61 4.85
CA LYS A 100 7.06 -6.93 4.29
C LYS A 100 5.76 -7.59 3.85
N ASN A 101 4.68 -7.38 4.61
CA ASN A 101 3.35 -7.84 4.26
C ASN A 101 2.83 -7.16 2.98
N VAL A 102 3.01 -5.84 2.83
CA VAL A 102 2.65 -5.09 1.60
C VAL A 102 3.52 -5.51 0.41
N ILE A 103 4.82 -5.79 0.62
CA ILE A 103 5.69 -6.33 -0.45
C ILE A 103 5.16 -7.68 -0.93
N ALA A 104 4.81 -8.59 -0.03
CA ALA A 104 4.23 -9.89 -0.38
C ALA A 104 2.91 -9.73 -1.16
N ALA A 105 2.06 -8.81 -0.72
CA ALA A 105 0.83 -8.48 -1.43
C ALA A 105 1.08 -7.94 -2.84
N GLY A 106 2.08 -7.06 -3.00
CA GLY A 106 2.49 -6.53 -4.31
C GLY A 106 2.89 -7.64 -5.28
N VAL A 107 3.62 -8.66 -4.81
CA VAL A 107 3.97 -9.85 -5.61
C VAL A 107 2.71 -10.58 -6.07
N LEU A 108 1.81 -10.93 -5.14
CA LEU A 108 0.61 -11.71 -5.46
C LEU A 108 -0.34 -10.93 -6.37
N LEU A 109 -0.53 -9.63 -6.11
CA LEU A 109 -1.37 -8.78 -6.96
C LEU A 109 -0.79 -8.66 -8.37
N ARG A 110 0.53 -8.47 -8.51
CA ARG A 110 1.16 -8.40 -9.83
C ARG A 110 1.03 -9.72 -10.57
N GLN A 111 1.20 -10.87 -9.91
CA GLN A 111 0.96 -12.19 -10.52
C GLN A 111 -0.47 -12.31 -11.03
N SER A 112 -1.45 -11.87 -10.23
CA SER A 112 -2.86 -11.88 -10.62
C SER A 112 -3.13 -10.96 -11.81
N ILE A 113 -2.59 -9.75 -11.80
CA ILE A 113 -2.74 -8.79 -12.91
C ILE A 113 -2.07 -9.32 -14.19
N ASN A 114 -0.92 -9.96 -14.09
CA ASN A 114 -0.27 -10.58 -15.25
C ASN A 114 -1.12 -11.70 -15.85
N LYS A 115 -1.88 -12.43 -15.01
CA LYS A 115 -2.75 -13.52 -15.46
C LYS A 115 -4.09 -13.05 -16.05
N TYR A 116 -4.70 -12.03 -15.47
CA TYR A 116 -6.08 -11.63 -15.80
C TYR A 116 -6.21 -10.21 -16.38
N GLY A 117 -5.09 -9.50 -16.56
CA GLY A 117 -5.04 -8.10 -16.97
C GLY A 117 -5.17 -7.12 -15.81
N TYR A 118 -4.81 -5.85 -16.06
CA TYR A 118 -4.96 -4.77 -15.07
C TYR A 118 -6.41 -4.25 -15.09
N ASN A 119 -7.31 -5.01 -14.53
CA ASN A 119 -8.75 -4.77 -14.50
C ASN A 119 -9.38 -5.39 -13.25
N ILE A 120 -10.71 -5.39 -13.16
CA ILE A 120 -11.46 -5.97 -12.02
C ILE A 120 -11.10 -7.44 -11.79
N ASP A 121 -10.91 -8.22 -12.85
CA ASP A 121 -10.54 -9.63 -12.74
C ASP A 121 -9.08 -9.80 -12.23
N GLY A 122 -8.14 -8.95 -12.68
CA GLY A 122 -6.77 -8.95 -12.18
C GLY A 122 -6.68 -8.54 -10.71
N ILE A 123 -7.42 -7.52 -10.33
CA ILE A 123 -7.52 -7.10 -8.91
C ILE A 123 -8.16 -8.21 -8.08
N GLY A 124 -9.24 -8.78 -8.60
CA GLY A 124 -10.00 -9.81 -7.91
C GLY A 124 -9.28 -11.14 -7.75
N GLY A 125 -8.37 -11.46 -8.67
CA GLY A 125 -7.56 -12.67 -8.61
C GLY A 125 -6.56 -12.70 -7.45
N TYR A 126 -6.32 -11.58 -6.81
CA TYR A 126 -5.63 -11.52 -5.52
C TYR A 126 -6.33 -12.39 -4.46
N HIS A 127 -7.66 -12.39 -4.45
CA HIS A 127 -8.47 -13.13 -3.48
C HIS A 127 -8.89 -14.52 -3.97
N SER A 128 -9.27 -14.67 -5.24
CA SER A 128 -9.83 -15.94 -5.73
C SER A 128 -9.65 -16.13 -7.24
N ASN A 129 -9.36 -17.37 -7.63
CA ASN A 129 -9.41 -17.78 -9.04
C ASN A 129 -10.84 -18.03 -9.55
N THR A 130 -11.81 -18.23 -8.66
CA THR A 130 -13.22 -18.47 -9.03
C THR A 130 -13.85 -17.19 -9.61
N PRO A 131 -14.34 -17.17 -10.86
CA PRO A 131 -14.77 -15.93 -11.54
C PRO A 131 -15.77 -15.09 -10.74
N LYS A 132 -16.79 -15.72 -10.14
CA LYS A 132 -17.81 -15.03 -9.33
C LYS A 132 -17.20 -14.34 -8.10
N LEU A 133 -16.34 -15.06 -7.36
CA LEU A 133 -15.69 -14.52 -6.16
C LEU A 133 -14.65 -13.45 -6.51
N ARG A 134 -13.88 -13.70 -7.58
CA ARG A 134 -12.91 -12.77 -8.12
C ARG A 134 -13.52 -11.42 -8.45
N ARG A 135 -14.61 -11.39 -9.24
CA ARG A 135 -15.29 -10.15 -9.61
C ARG A 135 -15.93 -9.46 -8.42
N ALA A 136 -16.57 -10.21 -7.52
CA ALA A 136 -17.15 -9.64 -6.30
C ALA A 136 -16.11 -8.94 -5.44
N TYR A 137 -14.93 -9.58 -5.28
CA TYR A 137 -13.80 -8.98 -4.56
C TYR A 137 -13.23 -7.75 -5.29
N GLY A 138 -12.94 -7.85 -6.59
CA GLY A 138 -12.44 -6.74 -7.38
C GLY A 138 -13.34 -5.52 -7.31
N ASN A 139 -14.66 -5.70 -7.43
CA ASN A 139 -15.62 -4.62 -7.26
C ASN A 139 -15.61 -3.99 -5.87
N LYS A 140 -15.41 -4.81 -4.80
CA LYS A 140 -15.29 -4.30 -3.43
C LYS A 140 -14.04 -3.42 -3.27
N VAL A 141 -12.89 -3.86 -3.84
CA VAL A 141 -11.64 -3.09 -3.83
C VAL A 141 -11.80 -1.77 -4.60
N ILE A 142 -12.38 -1.80 -5.81
CA ILE A 142 -12.63 -0.57 -6.60
C ILE A 142 -13.56 0.40 -5.87
N LYS A 143 -14.60 -0.10 -5.19
CA LYS A 143 -15.44 0.77 -4.35
C LYS A 143 -14.64 1.45 -3.23
N ASN A 144 -13.75 0.73 -2.57
CA ASN A 144 -12.88 1.30 -1.54
C ASN A 144 -11.86 2.26 -2.14
N TYR A 145 -11.30 1.95 -3.32
CA TYR A 145 -10.41 2.83 -4.08
C TYR A 145 -11.06 4.19 -4.37
N ASN A 146 -12.26 4.17 -4.96
CA ASN A 146 -13.00 5.39 -5.26
C ASN A 146 -13.32 6.20 -3.99
N SER A 147 -13.65 5.52 -2.89
CA SER A 147 -13.89 6.17 -1.59
C SER A 147 -12.63 6.86 -1.04
N LEU A 148 -11.47 6.19 -1.11
CA LEU A 148 -10.18 6.73 -0.66
C LEU A 148 -9.78 7.94 -1.50
N VAL A 149 -9.78 7.76 -2.82
CA VAL A 149 -9.40 8.82 -3.78
C VAL A 149 -10.30 10.05 -3.61
N ASN A 150 -11.63 9.85 -3.51
CA ASN A 150 -12.56 10.96 -3.32
C ASN A 150 -12.28 11.72 -2.01
N MET A 151 -12.06 10.99 -0.92
CA MET A 151 -11.77 11.59 0.39
C MET A 151 -10.50 12.46 0.37
N TYR A 152 -9.43 12.00 -0.27
CA TYR A 152 -8.13 12.69 -0.25
C TYR A 152 -7.98 13.73 -1.34
N PHE A 153 -8.40 13.44 -2.56
CA PHE A 153 -8.16 14.34 -3.68
C PHE A 153 -9.30 15.32 -3.90
N VAL A 154 -10.54 14.95 -3.64
CA VAL A 154 -11.70 15.84 -3.79
C VAL A 154 -11.94 16.62 -2.52
N ASN A 155 -12.07 15.95 -1.38
CA ASN A 155 -12.36 16.60 -0.10
C ASN A 155 -11.11 17.17 0.58
N LYS A 156 -9.90 16.86 0.05
CA LYS A 156 -8.60 17.30 0.59
C LYS A 156 -8.42 16.96 2.07
N GLU A 157 -8.96 15.83 2.49
CA GLU A 157 -8.83 15.34 3.85
C GLU A 157 -7.46 14.67 4.06
N PRO A 158 -6.74 14.94 5.16
CA PRO A 158 -5.46 14.30 5.42
C PRO A 158 -5.62 12.79 5.61
N PHE A 159 -4.64 12.03 5.12
CA PHE A 159 -4.65 10.58 5.29
C PHE A 159 -4.43 10.18 6.75
N SER A 160 -5.33 9.36 7.30
CA SER A 160 -5.22 8.77 8.64
C SER A 160 -5.76 7.35 8.63
N PHE A 161 -4.92 6.39 9.01
CA PHE A 161 -5.34 4.99 9.18
C PHE A 161 -6.38 4.84 10.29
N GLU A 162 -6.26 5.60 11.37
CA GLU A 162 -7.18 5.60 12.51
C GLU A 162 -8.58 6.01 12.07
N ARG A 163 -8.68 7.10 11.33
CA ARG A 163 -9.95 7.60 10.79
C ARG A 163 -10.63 6.58 9.88
N HIS A 164 -9.85 5.89 9.05
CA HIS A 164 -10.40 4.83 8.18
C HIS A 164 -10.88 3.62 8.96
N ARG A 165 -10.17 3.23 10.01
CA ARG A 165 -10.63 2.17 10.92
C ARG A 165 -11.93 2.55 11.61
N GLU A 166 -12.06 3.79 12.05
CA GLU A 166 -13.26 4.32 12.68
C GLU A 166 -14.45 4.35 11.70
N ILE A 167 -14.25 4.88 10.49
CA ILE A 167 -15.28 4.88 9.44
C ILE A 167 -15.71 3.45 9.12
N SER A 168 -14.79 2.51 9.03
CA SER A 168 -15.09 1.09 8.76
C SER A 168 -15.89 0.46 9.90
N ARG A 169 -15.58 0.77 11.15
CA ARG A 169 -16.34 0.34 12.34
C ARG A 169 -17.74 0.95 12.35
N ASN A 170 -17.86 2.24 12.06
CA ASN A 170 -19.14 2.97 12.06
C ASN A 170 -20.05 2.57 10.90
N LYS A 171 -19.51 2.15 9.74
CA LYS A 171 -20.29 1.57 8.64
C LYS A 171 -20.97 0.26 9.05
N LYS A 172 -20.39 -0.52 9.95
CA LYS A 172 -21.02 -1.71 10.51
C LYS A 172 -22.27 -1.37 11.34
N TYR A 173 -22.29 -0.19 11.96
CA TYR A 173 -23.44 0.33 12.73
C TYR A 173 -24.49 1.03 11.84
N LYS A 174 -24.11 1.62 10.70
CA LYS A 174 -25.04 2.39 9.82
C LYS A 174 -25.65 1.59 8.66
N LYS A 175 -25.56 0.26 8.66
CA LYS A 175 -26.20 -0.57 7.61
C LYS A 175 -27.73 -0.49 7.61
N ASN A 176 -28.34 0.23 8.58
CA ASN A 176 -29.78 0.37 8.72
C ASN A 176 -30.40 1.71 8.29
N ASN A 177 -29.61 2.72 7.87
CA ASN A 177 -30.23 3.98 7.42
C ASN A 177 -29.38 4.67 6.33
N ASN A 178 -30.01 4.84 5.18
CA ASN A 178 -29.71 5.70 4.02
C ASN A 178 -28.86 5.12 2.88
N GLN A 179 -29.62 4.64 1.89
CA GLN A 179 -29.29 4.83 0.49
C GLN A 179 -29.31 6.33 0.22
N ASN A 180 -28.19 6.91 -0.21
CA ASN A 180 -28.07 7.94 -1.23
C ASN A 180 -26.68 8.58 -1.21
N ILE A 181 -26.23 8.91 -2.41
CA ILE A 181 -25.04 9.63 -2.84
C ILE A 181 -23.82 8.72 -3.09
N VAL A 182 -23.88 8.01 -4.20
CA VAL A 182 -22.71 7.67 -4.99
C VAL A 182 -22.82 8.47 -6.29
N GLN A 183 -22.33 9.69 -6.28
CA GLN A 183 -21.94 10.32 -7.54
C GLN A 183 -20.72 9.55 -8.03
N GLN A 184 -20.85 8.91 -9.18
CA GLN A 184 -19.76 8.28 -9.91
C GLN A 184 -18.81 9.38 -10.36
N VAL A 185 -17.74 9.57 -9.60
CA VAL A 185 -16.59 10.32 -10.11
C VAL A 185 -15.89 9.35 -11.06
N ASN A 186 -15.97 9.61 -12.36
CA ASN A 186 -15.13 8.96 -13.37
C ASN A 186 -13.68 9.44 -13.18
N TYR A 187 -13.00 8.87 -12.17
CA TYR A 187 -11.58 9.08 -11.95
C TYR A 187 -10.81 8.16 -12.90
N GLN A 188 -10.12 8.77 -13.87
CA GLN A 188 -9.09 8.07 -14.63
C GLN A 188 -7.83 8.08 -13.75
N PRO A 189 -7.31 6.91 -13.32
CA PRO A 189 -6.08 6.87 -12.55
C PRO A 189 -4.96 7.58 -13.32
N GLN A 190 -4.13 8.37 -12.65
CA GLN A 190 -2.97 9.04 -13.26
C GLN A 190 -1.90 8.08 -13.79
N TYR A 191 -2.02 6.78 -13.49
CA TYR A 191 -1.19 5.72 -14.04
C TYR A 191 -1.80 5.20 -15.33
N ASN A 192 -1.09 5.40 -16.45
CA ASN A 192 -1.49 4.85 -17.74
C ASN A 192 -1.24 3.33 -17.78
N TYR A 193 -2.29 2.54 -17.45
CA TYR A 193 -2.21 1.09 -17.36
C TYR A 193 -2.11 0.37 -18.72
N GLN A 194 -2.34 1.07 -19.83
CA GLN A 194 -2.38 0.45 -21.16
C GLN A 194 -0.98 0.00 -21.65
N ASN A 195 0.10 0.52 -21.05
CA ASN A 195 1.48 0.20 -21.40
C ASN A 195 2.20 -0.65 -20.34
N VAL A 196 1.47 -1.34 -19.45
CA VAL A 196 2.07 -2.20 -18.43
C VAL A 196 2.53 -3.50 -19.05
N GLN A 197 3.83 -3.59 -19.36
CA GLN A 197 4.47 -4.84 -19.80
C GLN A 197 4.46 -5.87 -18.66
N PRO A 198 4.25 -7.17 -18.98
CA PRO A 198 4.40 -8.23 -17.99
C PRO A 198 5.80 -8.16 -17.37
N VAL A 199 5.87 -8.19 -16.04
CA VAL A 199 7.13 -8.18 -15.31
C VAL A 199 7.39 -9.59 -14.80
N SER A 200 8.52 -10.19 -15.20
CA SER A 200 9.00 -11.44 -14.62
C SER A 200 9.89 -11.14 -13.41
N TYR A 201 9.96 -12.12 -12.49
CA TYR A 201 10.74 -12.00 -11.27
C TYR A 201 11.85 -13.03 -11.29
N GLU A 202 13.10 -12.59 -11.15
CA GLU A 202 14.22 -13.46 -10.88
C GLU A 202 14.84 -13.14 -9.53
N TYR A 203 15.35 -14.17 -8.87
CA TYR A 203 16.06 -14.05 -7.61
C TYR A 203 17.56 -14.00 -7.88
N SER A 204 18.20 -12.92 -7.41
CA SER A 204 19.65 -12.83 -7.35
C SER A 204 20.06 -12.67 -5.89
N GLY A 205 20.58 -13.74 -5.29
CA GLY A 205 20.96 -13.78 -3.88
C GLY A 205 19.76 -13.58 -2.93
N ASN A 206 19.91 -12.76 -1.89
CA ASN A 206 18.87 -12.45 -0.91
C ASN A 206 17.87 -11.37 -1.35
N SER A 207 17.94 -10.93 -2.62
CA SER A 207 17.11 -9.85 -3.14
C SER A 207 16.24 -10.32 -4.30
N MET A 208 14.95 -9.93 -4.28
CA MET A 208 14.05 -10.10 -5.42
C MET A 208 14.37 -9.04 -6.46
N VAL A 209 14.84 -9.46 -7.64
CA VAL A 209 15.14 -8.58 -8.77
C VAL A 209 14.01 -8.69 -9.80
N LEU A 210 13.52 -7.52 -10.24
CA LEU A 210 12.59 -7.44 -11.36
C LEU A 210 13.38 -7.53 -12.65
N THR A 211 13.15 -8.58 -13.45
CA THR A 211 13.68 -8.65 -14.80
C THR A 211 12.58 -8.25 -15.79
N LYS A 212 12.91 -7.33 -16.71
CA LYS A 212 12.06 -7.11 -17.87
C LYS A 212 12.15 -8.36 -18.75
N THR A 213 11.02 -8.96 -19.06
CA THR A 213 10.97 -10.01 -20.09
C THR A 213 11.49 -9.39 -21.39
N LYS A 214 12.67 -9.83 -21.85
CA LYS A 214 13.08 -9.53 -23.23
C LYS A 214 12.12 -10.29 -24.15
N GLN A 215 11.41 -9.55 -24.99
CA GLN A 215 10.73 -10.12 -26.17
C GLN A 215 11.77 -10.55 -27.19
#